data_f3cb8c57f08384dbcb995d2774126739
#
_entry.id   f3cb8c57f08384dbcb995d2774126739
#
_cell.length_a   1.000
_cell.length_b   1.000
_cell.length_c   1.000
_cell.angle_alpha   90.00
_cell.angle_beta   90.00
_cell.angle_gamma   90.00
#
_symmetry.space_group_name_H-M   'P 1'
#
loop_
_entity.id
_entity.type
_entity.pdbx_description
1 polymer ?
#
loop_
_entity_poly.entity_id
_entity_poly.type
_entity_poly.pdbx_seq_one_letter_code
_entity_poly.pdbx_strand_id
1 'polypeptide(L)'
;MTTTLSTKQSAFITALASITKVSPVKRADLVTAASKCGMACPPAWIVKDASRHAGRGLFFVPEINGTEHPGIHPTAIANGVPAPAPAAVIVQAVRGAAAPVQSVDTTKILGMTGGDRTTLIPEKIDTYVPWGHFSSIESIIKSTLFSPMFITGLSGNGKTTMVEQVCAKLKRECFRVNITAETDESDLLGSFGLVDGNTVWQDGPVTLALKRGAILLLDEIDLGTEKIMSLQSVLEGKGVMIKKIGQFVHPAPGFNVIATANTKGKGDDNGRFAGTRILNEAFLDRFDFTIEQDYAPKATEKKILLKKMAKFGKVDDVFADNLVRWAEIIRASYEDNALDEIITTRRLEGVCKAFAIFGDRMEAIKMCVSRFDELTRQGMLDAYTKIDAQVSPVDATQNPEDAAGPQPYDASRAYTADQINNAKVLWLMSAKYEDRVDVKNSGAKWDAGNKRWGITPNQYWTNQPLWNKYEPRPVDMNGRIAVGLGLAENAQPATV
;
A
#
# COMPACT_ATOMS: atom_id res chain seq x y z
N MET A 1 36.34 19.84 -33.57
CA MET A 1 37.60 19.87 -32.82
C MET A 1 37.80 18.49 -32.24
N THR A 2 38.76 17.75 -32.76
CA THR A 2 39.16 16.42 -32.23
C THR A 2 39.68 16.57 -30.82
N THR A 3 38.97 16.10 -29.83
CA THR A 3 39.46 16.07 -28.43
C THR A 3 40.51 14.95 -28.31
N THR A 4 41.76 15.31 -28.48
CA THR A 4 42.87 14.39 -28.21
C THR A 4 42.81 13.93 -26.76
N LEU A 5 42.68 12.63 -26.55
CA LEU A 5 42.70 12.03 -25.22
C LEU A 5 44.06 12.35 -24.52
N SER A 6 43.97 12.72 -23.26
CA SER A 6 45.20 12.89 -22.45
C SER A 6 45.91 11.56 -22.29
N THR A 7 47.22 11.57 -21.98
CA THR A 7 48.02 10.37 -21.77
C THR A 7 47.39 9.37 -20.77
N LYS A 8 46.80 9.87 -19.69
CA LYS A 8 46.07 9.04 -18.71
C LYS A 8 44.78 8.45 -19.24
N GLN A 9 44.05 9.20 -20.06
CA GLN A 9 42.82 8.71 -20.70
C GLN A 9 43.12 7.64 -21.76
N SER A 10 44.18 7.85 -22.57
CA SER A 10 44.64 6.85 -23.56
C SER A 10 45.09 5.56 -22.88
N ALA A 11 45.82 5.63 -21.77
CA ALA A 11 46.25 4.45 -21.00
C ALA A 11 45.03 3.66 -20.46
N PHE A 12 44.00 4.39 -19.95
CA PHE A 12 42.78 3.75 -19.47
C PHE A 12 42.00 3.07 -20.63
N ILE A 13 41.83 3.74 -21.78
CA ILE A 13 41.16 3.14 -22.94
C ILE A 13 41.92 1.90 -23.43
N THR A 14 43.24 1.92 -23.45
CA THR A 14 44.05 0.75 -23.82
C THR A 14 43.86 -0.41 -22.85
N ALA A 15 43.82 -0.13 -21.55
CA ALA A 15 43.54 -1.14 -20.53
C ALA A 15 42.14 -1.70 -20.67
N LEU A 16 41.15 -0.84 -20.94
CA LEU A 16 39.74 -1.24 -21.15
C LEU A 16 39.58 -2.09 -22.43
N ALA A 17 40.24 -1.72 -23.53
CA ALA A 17 40.25 -2.48 -24.77
C ALA A 17 40.91 -3.88 -24.65
N SER A 18 41.75 -4.08 -23.64
CA SER A 18 42.32 -5.41 -23.31
C SER A 18 41.29 -6.32 -22.56
N ILE A 19 40.23 -5.74 -22.03
CA ILE A 19 39.19 -6.46 -21.28
C ILE A 19 37.96 -6.72 -22.15
N THR A 20 37.52 -5.71 -22.91
CA THR A 20 36.35 -5.82 -23.79
C THR A 20 36.55 -5.02 -25.07
N LYS A 21 36.04 -5.55 -26.18
CA LYS A 21 36.02 -4.86 -27.49
C LYS A 21 34.63 -4.38 -27.87
N VAL A 22 33.64 -4.51 -26.96
CA VAL A 22 32.22 -4.20 -27.23
C VAL A 22 31.80 -2.95 -26.44
N SER A 23 31.24 -2.00 -27.12
CA SER A 23 30.58 -0.82 -26.51
C SER A 23 29.07 -0.92 -26.79
N PRO A 24 28.20 -0.81 -25.79
CA PRO A 24 28.41 -0.29 -24.42
C PRO A 24 29.07 -1.28 -23.44
N VAL A 25 29.87 -0.74 -22.53
CA VAL A 25 30.72 -1.46 -21.58
C VAL A 25 30.03 -1.57 -20.22
N LYS A 26 30.15 -2.70 -19.53
CA LYS A 26 29.63 -2.87 -18.17
C LYS A 26 30.48 -2.10 -17.14
N ARG A 27 29.83 -1.62 -16.07
CA ARG A 27 30.54 -0.95 -14.96
C ARG A 27 31.64 -1.81 -14.33
N ALA A 28 31.45 -3.13 -14.29
CA ALA A 28 32.45 -4.07 -13.78
C ALA A 28 33.75 -4.02 -14.59
N ASP A 29 33.66 -3.93 -15.92
CA ASP A 29 34.82 -3.85 -16.82
C ASP A 29 35.57 -2.53 -16.65
N LEU A 30 34.83 -1.42 -16.43
CA LEU A 30 35.42 -0.12 -16.12
C LEU A 30 36.19 -0.14 -14.78
N VAL A 31 35.67 -0.83 -13.77
CA VAL A 31 36.33 -0.99 -12.46
C VAL A 31 37.60 -1.80 -12.63
N THR A 32 37.55 -2.90 -13.39
CA THR A 32 38.74 -3.75 -13.67
C THR A 32 39.83 -3.00 -14.45
N ALA A 33 39.41 -2.19 -15.44
CA ALA A 33 40.33 -1.34 -16.19
C ALA A 33 40.97 -0.26 -15.30
N ALA A 34 40.19 0.36 -14.42
CA ALA A 34 40.70 1.35 -13.47
C ALA A 34 41.77 0.75 -12.53
N SER A 35 41.49 -0.42 -12.00
CA SER A 35 42.45 -1.16 -11.16
C SER A 35 43.78 -1.46 -11.90
N LYS A 36 43.72 -1.89 -13.16
CA LYS A 36 44.93 -2.12 -14.00
C LYS A 36 45.75 -0.84 -14.24
N CYS A 37 45.12 0.32 -14.20
CA CYS A 37 45.79 1.62 -14.36
C CYS A 37 46.14 2.29 -13.01
N GLY A 38 46.04 1.57 -11.88
CA GLY A 38 46.32 2.10 -10.55
C GLY A 38 45.34 3.16 -10.07
N MET A 39 44.11 3.17 -10.60
CA MET A 39 43.05 4.09 -10.20
C MET A 39 42.10 3.41 -9.19
N ALA A 40 41.75 4.11 -8.11
CA ALA A 40 40.81 3.60 -7.08
C ALA A 40 39.37 3.46 -7.56
N CYS A 41 38.99 4.16 -8.62
CA CYS A 41 37.61 4.12 -9.19
C CYS A 41 37.67 4.42 -10.69
N PRO A 42 36.59 4.04 -11.44
CA PRO A 42 36.44 4.40 -12.86
C PRO A 42 36.50 5.89 -13.09
N PRO A 43 37.10 6.38 -14.21
CA PRO A 43 37.27 7.80 -14.45
C PRO A 43 35.95 8.56 -14.55
N ALA A 44 35.91 9.73 -13.91
CA ALA A 44 34.71 10.56 -13.85
C ALA A 44 34.19 11.01 -15.25
N TRP A 45 35.08 11.20 -16.23
CA TRP A 45 34.71 11.58 -17.59
C TRP A 45 33.96 10.49 -18.37
N ILE A 46 33.93 9.23 -17.86
CA ILE A 46 33.05 8.17 -18.38
C ILE A 46 31.80 8.05 -17.53
N VAL A 47 31.94 7.91 -16.19
CA VAL A 47 30.82 7.55 -15.33
C VAL A 47 29.92 8.72 -14.93
N LYS A 48 30.41 9.97 -15.04
CA LYS A 48 29.63 11.18 -14.75
C LYS A 48 29.11 11.90 -16.00
N ASP A 49 29.54 11.47 -17.18
CA ASP A 49 29.07 12.04 -18.44
C ASP A 49 27.74 11.39 -18.84
N ALA A 50 26.66 12.17 -18.77
CA ALA A 50 25.31 11.69 -19.08
C ALA A 50 25.17 11.18 -20.52
N SER A 51 25.96 11.73 -21.47
CA SER A 51 25.94 11.30 -22.87
C SER A 51 26.52 9.90 -23.09
N ARG A 52 27.26 9.38 -22.10
CA ARG A 52 27.86 8.04 -22.13
C ARG A 52 27.01 6.98 -21.46
N HIS A 53 25.92 7.32 -20.83
CA HIS A 53 25.03 6.35 -20.21
C HIS A 53 24.17 5.60 -21.23
N ALA A 54 24.37 4.28 -21.34
CA ALA A 54 23.65 3.41 -22.28
C ALA A 54 22.62 2.51 -21.59
N GLY A 55 22.31 2.79 -20.31
CA GLY A 55 21.37 2.01 -19.48
C GLY A 55 21.95 1.74 -18.09
N ARG A 56 21.22 1.00 -17.24
CA ARG A 56 21.61 0.74 -15.86
C ARG A 56 22.93 -0.04 -15.78
N GLY A 57 24.00 0.67 -15.41
CA GLY A 57 25.35 0.10 -15.28
C GLY A 57 26.09 -0.16 -16.60
N LEU A 58 25.62 0.41 -17.72
CA LEU A 58 26.23 0.34 -19.04
C LEU A 58 26.69 1.73 -19.49
N PHE A 59 27.88 1.80 -20.13
CA PHE A 59 28.50 3.06 -20.55
C PHE A 59 28.99 2.98 -21.98
N PHE A 60 28.67 3.96 -22.79
CA PHE A 60 29.15 4.11 -24.15
C PHE A 60 30.61 4.58 -24.14
N VAL A 61 31.53 3.76 -24.65
CA VAL A 61 32.97 4.07 -24.73
C VAL A 61 33.42 3.72 -26.16
N PRO A 62 33.06 4.49 -27.19
CA PRO A 62 33.35 4.20 -28.58
C PRO A 62 34.87 4.24 -28.88
N GLU A 63 35.62 4.95 -28.06
CA GLU A 63 37.08 5.08 -28.19
C GLU A 63 37.81 3.73 -28.11
N ILE A 64 37.22 2.67 -27.55
CA ILE A 64 37.74 1.31 -27.55
C ILE A 64 37.96 0.78 -28.98
N ASN A 65 37.07 1.20 -29.91
CA ASN A 65 37.11 0.77 -31.32
C ASN A 65 37.73 1.82 -32.23
N GLY A 66 38.39 2.86 -31.69
CA GLY A 66 38.96 3.95 -32.47
C GLY A 66 37.95 4.91 -33.10
N THR A 67 36.69 4.84 -32.69
CA THR A 67 35.63 5.77 -33.11
C THR A 67 35.53 6.92 -32.14
N GLU A 68 35.37 8.16 -32.68
CA GLU A 68 35.12 9.33 -31.84
C GLU A 68 33.71 9.32 -31.29
N HIS A 69 33.54 9.78 -30.04
CA HIS A 69 32.21 9.95 -29.46
C HIS A 69 31.49 11.10 -30.21
N PRO A 70 30.27 10.92 -30.72
CA PRO A 70 29.49 12.01 -31.30
C PRO A 70 29.01 12.93 -30.16
N GLY A 71 29.89 13.83 -29.73
CA GLY A 71 29.61 14.75 -28.61
C GLY A 71 28.64 15.84 -29.00
N ILE A 72 27.55 15.95 -28.26
CA ILE A 72 26.81 17.19 -28.14
C ILE A 72 27.56 18.02 -27.10
N HIS A 73 28.39 18.98 -27.53
CA HIS A 73 29.06 19.88 -26.61
C HIS A 73 28.08 20.90 -26.03
N PRO A 74 28.01 21.08 -24.69
CA PRO A 74 27.18 22.12 -24.04
C PRO A 74 27.54 23.57 -24.42
N THR A 75 28.72 23.77 -25.01
CA THR A 75 29.24 25.09 -25.41
C THR A 75 28.67 25.65 -26.72
N ALA A 76 27.88 24.86 -27.50
CA ALA A 76 27.27 25.36 -28.74
C ALA A 76 26.02 26.26 -28.52
N ILE A 77 25.51 26.32 -27.29
CA ILE A 77 24.30 27.12 -26.97
C ILE A 77 24.65 28.57 -26.59
N ALA A 78 25.91 28.87 -26.30
CA ALA A 78 26.32 30.21 -25.80
C ALA A 78 26.70 31.23 -26.90
N ASN A 79 26.84 30.85 -28.15
CA ASN A 79 27.41 31.76 -29.19
C ASN A 79 26.48 32.01 -30.39
N GLY A 80 25.19 32.10 -30.24
CA GLY A 80 24.29 32.80 -31.18
C GLY A 80 24.47 32.57 -32.70
N VAL A 81 25.07 31.46 -33.13
CA VAL A 81 25.20 31.12 -34.57
C VAL A 81 23.93 30.33 -34.94
N PRO A 82 23.13 30.81 -35.91
CA PRO A 82 21.97 30.07 -36.35
C PRO A 82 22.44 28.72 -36.92
N ALA A 83 21.82 27.65 -36.43
CA ALA A 83 22.04 26.31 -36.96
C ALA A 83 21.72 26.33 -38.47
N PRO A 84 22.54 25.71 -39.33
CA PRO A 84 22.20 25.53 -40.70
C PRO A 84 20.89 24.75 -40.79
N ALA A 85 19.94 25.26 -41.60
CA ALA A 85 18.68 24.60 -41.84
C ALA A 85 18.93 23.13 -42.24
N PRO A 86 18.19 22.17 -41.68
CA PRO A 86 18.35 20.77 -42.07
C PRO A 86 18.09 20.67 -43.57
N ALA A 87 19.07 20.11 -44.29
CA ALA A 87 18.87 19.77 -45.69
C ALA A 87 17.60 18.94 -45.80
N ALA A 88 16.65 19.41 -46.58
CA ALA A 88 15.41 18.72 -46.84
C ALA A 88 15.75 17.37 -47.47
N VAL A 89 15.78 16.33 -46.67
CA VAL A 89 15.66 14.97 -47.19
C VAL A 89 14.26 14.87 -47.73
N ILE A 90 14.15 14.97 -49.05
CA ILE A 90 12.91 14.64 -49.78
C ILE A 90 12.73 13.14 -49.58
N VAL A 91 12.10 12.76 -48.47
CA VAL A 91 11.45 11.47 -48.38
C VAL A 91 10.27 11.56 -49.33
N GLN A 92 10.42 10.99 -50.53
CA GLN A 92 9.27 10.68 -51.33
C GLN A 92 8.34 9.82 -50.50
N ALA A 93 7.33 10.47 -49.94
CA ALA A 93 6.24 9.77 -49.29
C ALA A 93 5.61 8.86 -50.33
N VAL A 94 5.84 7.58 -50.21
CA VAL A 94 4.94 6.58 -50.78
C VAL A 94 3.60 6.85 -50.11
N ARG A 95 2.73 7.62 -50.76
CA ARG A 95 1.33 7.80 -50.38
C ARG A 95 0.59 6.50 -50.64
N GLY A 96 0.85 5.51 -49.79
CA GLY A 96 -0.18 4.57 -49.41
C GLY A 96 -0.95 5.24 -48.29
N ALA A 97 -2.14 5.72 -48.55
CA ALA A 97 -3.05 6.18 -47.53
C ALA A 97 -3.26 5.00 -46.57
N ALA A 98 -2.53 5.00 -45.44
CA ALA A 98 -2.88 4.11 -44.34
C ALA A 98 -4.29 4.52 -43.94
N ALA A 99 -5.24 3.63 -44.12
CA ALA A 99 -6.59 3.82 -43.61
C ALA A 99 -6.46 4.18 -42.10
N PRO A 100 -7.24 5.14 -41.61
CA PRO A 100 -7.19 5.51 -40.20
C PRO A 100 -7.40 4.25 -39.36
N VAL A 101 -6.47 3.97 -38.44
CA VAL A 101 -6.61 2.85 -37.52
C VAL A 101 -7.93 3.04 -36.78
N GLN A 102 -8.92 2.20 -37.09
CA GLN A 102 -10.21 2.25 -36.40
C GLN A 102 -9.98 1.80 -34.98
N SER A 103 -10.19 2.72 -34.03
CA SER A 103 -10.23 2.35 -32.60
C SER A 103 -11.60 1.75 -32.29
N VAL A 104 -11.59 0.58 -31.68
CA VAL A 104 -12.84 -0.07 -31.21
C VAL A 104 -13.05 0.34 -29.75
N ASP A 105 -14.27 0.76 -29.43
CA ASP A 105 -14.66 1.01 -28.03
C ASP A 105 -14.68 -0.33 -27.28
N THR A 106 -13.68 -0.52 -26.43
CA THR A 106 -13.41 -1.77 -25.72
C THR A 106 -14.23 -1.95 -24.44
N THR A 107 -15.10 -1.01 -24.08
CA THR A 107 -15.94 -1.10 -22.87
C THR A 107 -16.78 -2.38 -22.84
N LYS A 108 -17.20 -2.88 -23.99
CA LYS A 108 -17.91 -4.16 -24.13
C LYS A 108 -16.97 -5.37 -23.99
N ILE A 109 -15.75 -5.26 -24.52
CA ILE A 109 -14.76 -6.36 -24.56
C ILE A 109 -14.15 -6.57 -23.18
N LEU A 110 -13.88 -5.50 -22.42
CA LEU A 110 -13.30 -5.57 -21.08
C LEU A 110 -14.28 -5.98 -19.98
N GLY A 111 -15.55 -6.27 -20.33
CA GLY A 111 -16.58 -6.62 -19.33
C GLY A 111 -16.88 -5.50 -18.32
N MET A 112 -16.43 -4.26 -18.60
CA MET A 112 -16.65 -3.09 -17.75
C MET A 112 -18.14 -2.68 -17.74
N THR A 113 -18.87 -3.09 -18.77
CA THR A 113 -20.32 -2.96 -18.85
C THR A 113 -20.96 -4.34 -18.75
N GLY A 114 -21.54 -4.68 -17.61
CA GLY A 114 -22.30 -5.92 -17.46
C GLY A 114 -23.51 -5.93 -18.43
N GLY A 115 -23.45 -6.74 -19.48
CA GLY A 115 -24.51 -6.84 -20.50
C GLY A 115 -24.58 -5.63 -21.46
N ASP A 116 -25.76 -5.31 -21.96
CA ASP A 116 -26.04 -4.27 -22.97
C ASP A 116 -25.81 -2.80 -22.53
N ARG A 117 -25.14 -2.54 -21.42
CA ARG A 117 -24.89 -1.18 -20.94
C ARG A 117 -23.86 -0.47 -21.82
N THR A 118 -24.29 0.56 -22.49
CA THR A 118 -23.44 1.44 -23.31
C THR A 118 -22.81 2.58 -22.50
N THR A 119 -23.17 2.72 -21.21
CA THR A 119 -22.69 3.80 -20.33
C THR A 119 -22.07 3.24 -19.05
N LEU A 120 -21.01 3.89 -18.55
CA LEU A 120 -20.33 3.57 -17.28
C LEU A 120 -20.77 4.51 -16.14
N ILE A 121 -22.05 4.85 -16.10
CA ILE A 121 -22.63 5.56 -14.96
C ILE A 121 -22.76 4.56 -13.80
N PRO A 122 -22.10 4.82 -12.64
CA PRO A 122 -22.18 3.93 -11.50
C PRO A 122 -23.62 3.73 -11.01
N GLU A 123 -23.92 2.55 -10.47
CA GLU A 123 -25.22 2.27 -9.89
C GLU A 123 -25.42 3.06 -8.59
N LYS A 124 -26.60 3.62 -8.44
CA LYS A 124 -27.01 4.26 -7.19
C LYS A 124 -27.20 3.20 -6.11
N ILE A 125 -26.51 3.34 -5.00
CA ILE A 125 -26.64 2.47 -3.83
C ILE A 125 -27.72 3.05 -2.91
N ASP A 126 -28.87 2.41 -2.78
CA ASP A 126 -30.00 2.90 -1.97
C ASP A 126 -29.67 3.01 -0.49
N THR A 127 -28.78 2.16 0.00
CA THR A 127 -28.31 2.20 1.39
C THR A 127 -27.26 3.27 1.65
N TYR A 128 -26.73 3.92 0.61
CA TYR A 128 -25.71 4.95 0.78
C TYR A 128 -26.23 6.14 1.57
N VAL A 129 -25.38 6.67 2.44
CA VAL A 129 -25.63 7.90 3.22
C VAL A 129 -24.55 8.90 2.85
N PRO A 130 -24.87 10.03 2.22
CA PRO A 130 -23.91 11.09 1.96
C PRO A 130 -23.39 11.71 3.26
N TRP A 131 -22.07 11.92 3.34
CA TRP A 131 -21.41 12.57 4.47
C TRP A 131 -20.04 13.11 4.07
N GLY A 132 -19.35 13.82 4.97
CA GLY A 132 -18.03 14.35 4.74
C GLY A 132 -17.97 15.27 3.53
N HIS A 133 -17.04 14.99 2.64
CA HIS A 133 -16.78 15.82 1.46
C HIS A 133 -17.70 15.55 0.26
N PHE A 134 -18.79 14.78 0.43
CA PHE A 134 -19.71 14.43 -0.65
C PHE A 134 -20.23 15.67 -1.42
N SER A 135 -20.65 16.71 -0.71
CA SER A 135 -21.17 17.94 -1.33
C SER A 135 -20.10 18.74 -2.05
N SER A 136 -18.89 18.75 -1.52
CA SER A 136 -17.74 19.43 -2.16
C SER A 136 -17.37 18.75 -3.48
N ILE A 137 -17.26 17.43 -3.47
CA ILE A 137 -16.99 16.63 -4.68
C ILE A 137 -18.12 16.79 -5.69
N GLU A 138 -19.38 16.79 -5.23
CA GLU A 138 -20.55 17.03 -6.09
C GLU A 138 -20.46 18.39 -6.78
N SER A 139 -20.10 19.44 -6.05
CA SER A 139 -19.96 20.79 -6.59
C SER A 139 -18.83 20.88 -7.63
N ILE A 140 -17.69 20.24 -7.37
CA ILE A 140 -16.56 20.21 -8.29
C ILE A 140 -16.94 19.46 -9.58
N ILE A 141 -17.52 18.27 -9.49
CA ILE A 141 -17.93 17.50 -10.68
C ILE A 141 -19.03 18.23 -11.45
N LYS A 142 -19.96 18.89 -10.76
CA LYS A 142 -21.07 19.65 -11.36
C LYS A 142 -20.56 20.91 -12.07
N SER A 143 -19.47 21.51 -11.64
CA SER A 143 -18.91 22.71 -12.28
C SER A 143 -18.42 22.47 -13.70
N THR A 144 -18.13 21.22 -14.05
CA THR A 144 -17.50 20.80 -15.31
C THR A 144 -16.14 21.44 -15.58
N LEU A 145 -15.58 22.19 -14.64
CA LEU A 145 -14.22 22.70 -14.70
C LEU A 145 -13.25 21.55 -14.48
N PHE A 146 -12.19 21.52 -15.24
CA PHE A 146 -11.11 20.58 -15.01
C PHE A 146 -10.39 20.97 -13.73
N SER A 147 -10.46 20.10 -12.73
CA SER A 147 -9.89 20.33 -11.40
C SER A 147 -9.56 18.98 -10.78
N PRO A 148 -8.38 18.44 -11.07
CA PRO A 148 -7.97 17.13 -10.57
C PRO A 148 -7.90 17.10 -9.05
N MET A 149 -8.33 15.99 -8.45
CA MET A 149 -8.51 15.88 -7.00
C MET A 149 -7.83 14.64 -6.45
N PHE A 150 -7.13 14.79 -5.33
CA PHE A 150 -6.52 13.73 -4.56
C PHE A 150 -7.26 13.51 -3.24
N ILE A 151 -7.77 12.29 -3.01
CA ILE A 151 -8.52 11.94 -1.81
C ILE A 151 -7.73 10.91 -1.02
N THR A 152 -7.26 11.29 0.15
CA THR A 152 -6.51 10.42 1.05
C THR A 152 -7.33 10.03 2.29
N GLY A 153 -6.86 9.06 3.04
CA GLY A 153 -7.45 8.60 4.32
C GLY A 153 -7.40 7.09 4.46
N LEU A 154 -7.70 6.60 5.64
CA LEU A 154 -7.60 5.18 5.98
C LEU A 154 -8.48 4.29 5.11
N SER A 155 -8.08 3.00 4.98
CA SER A 155 -8.83 2.02 4.18
C SER A 155 -10.26 1.82 4.72
N GLY A 156 -11.20 1.53 3.82
CA GLY A 156 -12.58 1.16 4.17
C GLY A 156 -13.44 2.26 4.76
N ASN A 157 -13.05 3.54 4.62
CA ASN A 157 -13.81 4.73 5.03
C ASN A 157 -14.73 5.29 3.94
N GLY A 158 -14.80 4.66 2.77
CA GLY A 158 -15.77 5.01 1.72
C GLY A 158 -15.30 6.01 0.67
N LYS A 159 -14.01 6.36 0.56
CA LYS A 159 -13.45 7.30 -0.46
C LYS A 159 -13.94 7.02 -1.87
N THR A 160 -13.65 5.83 -2.37
CA THR A 160 -14.00 5.38 -3.73
C THR A 160 -15.51 5.37 -3.95
N THR A 161 -16.26 4.79 -2.99
CA THR A 161 -17.74 4.74 -3.06
C THR A 161 -18.34 6.14 -3.07
N MET A 162 -17.76 7.11 -2.36
CA MET A 162 -18.25 8.49 -2.35
C MET A 162 -18.19 9.11 -3.75
N VAL A 163 -17.08 8.95 -4.46
CA VAL A 163 -16.92 9.45 -5.84
C VAL A 163 -17.93 8.77 -6.77
N GLU A 164 -18.02 7.44 -6.72
CA GLU A 164 -18.99 6.67 -7.52
C GLU A 164 -20.42 7.12 -7.27
N GLN A 165 -20.81 7.37 -6.01
CA GLN A 165 -22.17 7.79 -5.69
C GLN A 165 -22.47 9.26 -6.06
N VAL A 166 -21.47 10.13 -6.08
CA VAL A 166 -21.60 11.46 -6.68
C VAL A 166 -21.81 11.34 -8.19
N CYS A 167 -21.02 10.52 -8.86
CA CYS A 167 -21.19 10.28 -10.30
C CYS A 167 -22.57 9.68 -10.62
N ALA A 168 -23.05 8.72 -9.84
CA ALA A 168 -24.37 8.14 -9.96
C ALA A 168 -25.48 9.20 -9.81
N LYS A 169 -25.37 10.07 -8.80
CA LYS A 169 -26.33 11.16 -8.54
C LYS A 169 -26.38 12.17 -9.70
N LEU A 170 -25.21 12.52 -10.23
CA LEU A 170 -25.09 13.48 -11.33
C LEU A 170 -25.27 12.85 -12.73
N LYS A 171 -25.47 11.52 -12.80
CA LYS A 171 -25.54 10.75 -14.03
C LYS A 171 -24.29 10.94 -14.92
N ARG A 172 -23.12 11.02 -14.29
CA ARG A 172 -21.82 11.15 -14.95
C ARG A 172 -21.15 9.77 -15.08
N GLU A 173 -20.58 9.51 -16.25
CA GLU A 173 -19.75 8.32 -16.42
C GLU A 173 -18.50 8.41 -15.55
N CYS A 174 -18.11 7.27 -14.97
CA CYS A 174 -16.94 7.14 -14.12
C CYS A 174 -16.15 5.92 -14.53
N PHE A 175 -14.95 6.15 -15.04
CA PHE A 175 -13.97 5.10 -15.37
C PHE A 175 -13.08 4.87 -14.15
N ARG A 176 -13.35 3.81 -13.39
CA ARG A 176 -12.53 3.41 -12.27
C ARG A 176 -11.40 2.50 -12.74
N VAL A 177 -10.19 2.85 -12.36
CA VAL A 177 -8.97 2.08 -12.60
C VAL A 177 -8.31 1.79 -11.25
N ASN A 178 -8.22 0.54 -10.88
CA ASN A 178 -7.43 0.14 -9.71
C ASN A 178 -5.96 0.13 -10.10
N ILE A 179 -5.19 1.02 -9.48
CA ILE A 179 -3.75 1.11 -9.72
C ILE A 179 -3.04 0.01 -8.90
N THR A 180 -2.10 -0.65 -9.52
CA THR A 180 -1.26 -1.67 -8.93
C THR A 180 0.21 -1.40 -9.26
N ALA A 181 1.12 -2.15 -8.65
CA ALA A 181 2.55 -2.06 -8.98
C ALA A 181 2.86 -2.42 -10.44
N GLU A 182 2.00 -3.22 -11.08
CA GLU A 182 2.18 -3.68 -12.47
C GLU A 182 1.54 -2.73 -13.50
N THR A 183 0.59 -1.88 -13.06
CA THR A 183 -0.12 -0.96 -13.96
C THR A 183 0.83 -0.12 -14.80
N ASP A 184 0.66 -0.18 -16.11
CA ASP A 184 1.53 0.52 -17.06
C ASP A 184 0.76 1.37 -18.09
N GLU A 185 1.50 2.01 -19.03
CA GLU A 185 0.93 2.85 -20.07
C GLU A 185 -0.05 2.08 -20.97
N SER A 186 0.17 0.77 -21.19
CA SER A 186 -0.71 -0.03 -22.04
C SER A 186 -2.05 -0.32 -21.37
N ASP A 187 -2.04 -0.54 -20.06
CA ASP A 187 -3.26 -0.75 -19.28
C ASP A 187 -4.09 0.54 -19.19
N LEU A 188 -3.41 1.67 -19.11
CA LEU A 188 -4.05 2.98 -18.94
C LEU A 188 -4.53 3.58 -20.26
N LEU A 189 -3.67 3.63 -21.28
CA LEU A 189 -3.96 4.30 -22.54
C LEU A 189 -4.54 3.37 -23.60
N GLY A 190 -4.16 2.09 -23.57
CA GLY A 190 -4.62 1.07 -24.49
C GLY A 190 -3.51 0.27 -25.15
N SER A 191 -3.93 -0.76 -25.83
CA SER A 191 -3.03 -1.72 -26.49
C SER A 191 -3.63 -2.26 -27.78
N PHE A 192 -2.80 -2.94 -28.57
CA PHE A 192 -3.29 -3.69 -29.71
C PHE A 192 -3.89 -5.03 -29.23
N GLY A 193 -5.09 -5.33 -29.69
CA GLY A 193 -5.76 -6.60 -29.48
C GLY A 193 -6.13 -7.26 -30.80
N LEU A 194 -6.47 -8.56 -30.75
CA LEU A 194 -6.95 -9.31 -31.90
C LEU A 194 -8.48 -9.33 -31.89
N VAL A 195 -9.09 -8.78 -32.93
CA VAL A 195 -10.55 -8.76 -33.11
C VAL A 195 -10.84 -9.31 -34.51
N ASP A 196 -11.60 -10.38 -34.61
CA ASP A 196 -11.97 -11.05 -35.87
C ASP A 196 -10.75 -11.34 -36.77
N GLY A 197 -9.63 -11.76 -36.16
CA GLY A 197 -8.40 -12.09 -36.87
C GLY A 197 -7.53 -10.87 -37.26
N ASN A 198 -7.99 -9.64 -37.02
CA ASN A 198 -7.26 -8.42 -37.31
C ASN A 198 -6.66 -7.79 -36.04
N THR A 199 -5.46 -7.26 -36.16
CA THR A 199 -4.84 -6.47 -35.07
C THR A 199 -5.45 -5.07 -35.05
N VAL A 200 -6.19 -4.74 -33.99
CA VAL A 200 -6.90 -3.47 -33.84
C VAL A 200 -6.43 -2.78 -32.57
N TRP A 201 -6.32 -1.47 -32.59
CA TRP A 201 -6.08 -0.69 -31.40
C TRP A 201 -7.32 -0.70 -30.51
N GLN A 202 -7.13 -0.97 -29.22
CA GLN A 202 -8.15 -0.95 -28.20
C GLN A 202 -7.82 0.16 -27.22
N ASP A 203 -8.73 1.14 -27.09
CA ASP A 203 -8.57 2.25 -26.16
C ASP A 203 -8.63 1.75 -24.71
N GLY A 204 -7.69 2.18 -23.87
CA GLY A 204 -7.71 1.94 -22.43
C GLY A 204 -8.64 2.92 -21.71
N PRO A 205 -8.85 2.70 -20.39
CA PRO A 205 -9.79 3.46 -19.58
C PRO A 205 -9.51 4.97 -19.54
N VAL A 206 -8.25 5.38 -19.54
CA VAL A 206 -7.86 6.81 -19.56
C VAL A 206 -8.25 7.43 -20.90
N THR A 207 -7.94 6.75 -22.00
CA THR A 207 -8.26 7.23 -23.35
C THR A 207 -9.78 7.35 -23.54
N LEU A 208 -10.53 6.37 -23.08
CA LEU A 208 -12.00 6.39 -23.11
C LEU A 208 -12.57 7.52 -22.26
N ALA A 209 -12.06 7.71 -21.04
CA ALA A 209 -12.50 8.80 -20.18
C ALA A 209 -12.25 10.18 -20.81
N LEU A 210 -11.06 10.38 -21.40
CA LEU A 210 -10.72 11.59 -22.15
C LEU A 210 -11.70 11.84 -23.30
N LYS A 211 -11.90 10.84 -24.18
CA LYS A 211 -12.77 10.95 -25.37
C LYS A 211 -14.24 11.21 -25.00
N ARG A 212 -14.72 10.66 -23.88
CA ARG A 212 -16.14 10.76 -23.46
C ARG A 212 -16.41 11.91 -22.50
N GLY A 213 -15.39 12.63 -22.05
CA GLY A 213 -15.54 13.70 -21.05
C GLY A 213 -16.02 13.16 -19.68
N ALA A 214 -15.64 11.93 -19.35
CA ALA A 214 -16.03 11.23 -18.14
C ALA A 214 -15.14 11.57 -16.94
N ILE A 215 -15.52 11.10 -15.76
CA ILE A 215 -14.66 11.13 -14.56
C ILE A 215 -13.71 9.93 -14.61
N LEU A 216 -12.43 10.18 -14.55
CA LEU A 216 -11.40 9.16 -14.38
C LEU A 216 -11.09 9.00 -12.89
N LEU A 217 -11.41 7.86 -12.32
CA LEU A 217 -11.15 7.52 -10.92
C LEU A 217 -9.96 6.56 -10.84
N LEU A 218 -8.82 7.09 -10.41
CA LEU A 218 -7.59 6.33 -10.15
C LEU A 218 -7.60 5.85 -8.70
N ASP A 219 -7.98 4.60 -8.48
CA ASP A 219 -8.12 4.03 -7.14
C ASP A 219 -6.80 3.41 -6.67
N GLU A 220 -6.43 3.67 -5.41
CA GLU A 220 -5.19 3.21 -4.77
C GLU A 220 -3.92 3.66 -5.53
N ILE A 221 -3.87 4.94 -5.92
CA ILE A 221 -2.78 5.48 -6.75
C ILE A 221 -1.40 5.38 -6.07
N ASP A 222 -1.35 5.29 -4.75
CA ASP A 222 -0.15 5.10 -3.95
C ASP A 222 0.48 3.70 -4.06
N LEU A 223 -0.19 2.75 -4.71
CA LEU A 223 0.41 1.47 -5.12
C LEU A 223 1.17 1.56 -6.45
N GLY A 224 0.96 2.64 -7.20
CA GLY A 224 1.57 2.84 -8.52
C GLY A 224 3.08 3.01 -8.48
N THR A 225 3.72 2.62 -9.59
CA THR A 225 5.15 2.82 -9.81
C THR A 225 5.40 4.09 -10.65
N GLU A 226 6.66 4.38 -10.99
CA GLU A 226 7.01 5.47 -11.90
C GLU A 226 6.29 5.40 -13.27
N LYS A 227 5.71 4.26 -13.62
CA LYS A 227 4.94 4.07 -14.85
C LYS A 227 3.71 4.97 -14.93
N ILE A 228 3.10 5.33 -13.78
CA ILE A 228 1.95 6.25 -13.72
C ILE A 228 2.30 7.69 -14.11
N MET A 229 3.60 8.04 -14.23
CA MET A 229 4.03 9.35 -14.70
C MET A 229 3.61 9.63 -16.15
N SER A 230 3.22 8.60 -16.90
CA SER A 230 2.56 8.77 -18.22
C SER A 230 1.26 9.60 -18.16
N LEU A 231 0.65 9.71 -16.96
CA LEU A 231 -0.57 10.49 -16.73
C LEU A 231 -0.32 11.98 -16.45
N GLN A 232 0.93 12.46 -16.40
CA GLN A 232 1.21 13.86 -16.07
C GLN A 232 0.46 14.86 -16.94
N SER A 233 0.48 14.68 -18.28
CA SER A 233 -0.23 15.56 -19.22
C SER A 233 -1.75 15.49 -19.05
N VAL A 234 -2.27 14.34 -18.64
CA VAL A 234 -3.69 14.12 -18.35
C VAL A 234 -4.11 14.89 -17.10
N LEU A 235 -3.26 14.88 -16.07
CA LEU A 235 -3.47 15.67 -14.83
C LEU A 235 -3.36 17.18 -15.03
N GLU A 236 -2.71 17.62 -16.11
CA GLU A 236 -2.67 19.03 -16.53
C GLU A 236 -3.85 19.42 -17.45
N GLY A 237 -4.78 18.51 -17.73
CA GLY A 237 -5.90 18.75 -18.65
C GLY A 237 -5.51 18.92 -20.12
N LYS A 238 -4.28 18.56 -20.49
CA LYS A 238 -3.74 18.77 -21.84
C LYS A 238 -3.99 17.61 -22.82
N GLY A 239 -4.46 16.49 -22.32
CA GLY A 239 -4.59 15.28 -23.13
C GLY A 239 -3.29 14.47 -23.22
N VAL A 240 -3.27 13.44 -24.06
CA VAL A 240 -2.16 12.49 -24.13
C VAL A 240 -1.86 12.06 -25.56
N MET A 241 -0.56 11.91 -25.87
CA MET A 241 -0.09 11.33 -27.13
C MET A 241 0.01 9.82 -27.00
N ILE A 242 -0.80 9.09 -27.74
CA ILE A 242 -0.72 7.64 -27.85
C ILE A 242 0.35 7.30 -28.89
N LYS A 243 1.57 7.09 -28.44
CA LYS A 243 2.75 6.89 -29.29
C LYS A 243 2.62 5.71 -30.24
N LYS A 244 1.98 4.62 -29.78
CA LYS A 244 1.82 3.37 -30.54
C LYS A 244 1.02 3.53 -31.85
N ILE A 245 0.10 4.49 -31.90
CA ILE A 245 -0.75 4.77 -33.07
C ILE A 245 -0.56 6.19 -33.63
N GLY A 246 0.34 6.97 -33.03
CA GLY A 246 0.63 8.34 -33.50
C GLY A 246 -0.55 9.31 -33.33
N GLN A 247 -1.49 9.05 -32.42
CA GLN A 247 -2.70 9.83 -32.21
C GLN A 247 -2.61 10.65 -30.91
N PHE A 248 -2.93 11.93 -30.99
CA PHE A 248 -3.13 12.77 -29.80
C PHE A 248 -4.62 12.78 -29.42
N VAL A 249 -4.91 12.50 -28.15
CA VAL A 249 -6.28 12.49 -27.60
C VAL A 249 -6.46 13.70 -26.71
N HIS A 250 -7.36 14.59 -27.08
CA HIS A 250 -7.76 15.76 -26.29
C HIS A 250 -8.87 15.39 -25.31
N PRO A 251 -8.91 16.02 -24.11
CA PRO A 251 -10.02 15.83 -23.18
C PRO A 251 -11.29 16.46 -23.75
N ALA A 252 -12.38 15.70 -23.77
CA ALA A 252 -13.71 16.21 -24.07
C ALA A 252 -14.25 17.04 -22.90
N PRO A 253 -15.19 17.98 -23.13
CA PRO A 253 -15.76 18.81 -22.07
C PRO A 253 -16.33 17.98 -20.91
N GLY A 254 -15.99 18.41 -19.69
CA GLY A 254 -16.42 17.74 -18.46
C GLY A 254 -15.50 16.61 -17.98
N PHE A 255 -14.44 16.27 -18.72
CA PHE A 255 -13.39 15.36 -18.23
C PHE A 255 -12.79 15.89 -16.92
N ASN A 256 -12.61 15.01 -15.95
CA ASN A 256 -11.88 15.31 -14.72
C ASN A 256 -11.22 14.05 -14.15
N VAL A 257 -10.22 14.24 -13.30
CA VAL A 257 -9.47 13.15 -12.67
C VAL A 257 -9.65 13.21 -11.15
N ILE A 258 -9.94 12.08 -10.56
CA ILE A 258 -10.00 11.92 -9.11
C ILE A 258 -9.12 10.72 -8.75
N ALA A 259 -8.17 10.91 -7.85
CA ALA A 259 -7.33 9.84 -7.35
C ALA A 259 -7.64 9.55 -5.87
N THR A 260 -7.64 8.27 -5.48
CA THR A 260 -7.74 7.87 -4.08
C THR A 260 -6.45 7.21 -3.61
N ALA A 261 -6.09 7.41 -2.34
CA ALA A 261 -4.93 6.81 -1.72
C ALA A 261 -5.21 6.46 -0.25
N ASN A 262 -4.48 5.50 0.29
CA ASN A 262 -4.52 5.17 1.71
C ASN A 262 -3.47 5.97 2.49
N THR A 263 -2.47 6.50 1.79
CA THR A 263 -1.43 7.37 2.34
C THR A 263 -1.55 8.79 1.75
N LYS A 264 -0.83 9.75 2.34
CA LYS A 264 -0.76 11.13 1.79
C LYS A 264 0.24 11.25 0.64
N GLY A 265 0.56 10.15 -0.05
CA GLY A 265 1.59 10.11 -1.07
C GLY A 265 3.02 10.03 -0.53
N LYS A 266 3.19 9.96 0.79
CA LYS A 266 4.49 9.87 1.47
C LYS A 266 4.95 8.43 1.75
N GLY A 267 4.20 7.44 1.27
CA GLY A 267 4.45 6.03 1.60
C GLY A 267 3.94 5.68 3.00
N ASP A 268 4.36 4.54 3.48
CA ASP A 268 3.98 4.00 4.79
C ASP A 268 5.21 3.79 5.67
N ASP A 269 5.45 4.73 6.59
CA ASP A 269 6.58 4.67 7.53
C ASP A 269 6.37 3.60 8.63
N ASN A 270 5.13 3.16 8.84
CA ASN A 270 4.76 2.24 9.92
C ASN A 270 4.53 0.78 9.46
N GLY A 271 4.66 0.48 8.17
CA GLY A 271 4.44 -0.85 7.59
C GLY A 271 2.98 -1.34 7.59
N ARG A 272 2.02 -0.43 7.82
CA ARG A 272 0.57 -0.73 7.90
C ARG A 272 -0.09 -0.89 6.54
N PHE A 273 0.45 -0.23 5.51
CA PHE A 273 -0.04 -0.25 4.13
C PHE A 273 1.03 -0.84 3.22
N ALA A 274 1.26 -2.15 3.37
CA ALA A 274 2.26 -2.86 2.57
C ALA A 274 2.05 -2.63 1.07
N GLY A 275 3.13 -2.25 0.37
CA GLY A 275 3.13 -2.01 -1.07
C GLY A 275 2.88 -0.55 -1.47
N THR A 276 2.47 0.34 -0.57
CA THR A 276 2.37 1.76 -0.89
C THR A 276 3.75 2.38 -1.09
N ARG A 277 3.81 3.36 -1.98
CA ARG A 277 5.06 4.01 -2.41
C ARG A 277 5.01 5.51 -2.14
N ILE A 278 6.18 6.11 -2.05
CA ILE A 278 6.31 7.57 -2.04
C ILE A 278 6.03 8.04 -3.47
N LEU A 279 4.97 8.82 -3.65
CA LEU A 279 4.65 9.46 -4.92
C LEU A 279 5.57 10.65 -5.15
N ASN A 280 5.86 10.93 -6.42
CA ASN A 280 6.65 12.09 -6.79
C ASN A 280 5.90 13.39 -6.44
N GLU A 281 6.55 14.30 -5.72
CA GLU A 281 5.94 15.57 -5.28
C GLU A 281 5.41 16.40 -6.45
N ALA A 282 6.17 16.46 -7.55
CA ALA A 282 5.73 17.15 -8.76
C ALA A 282 4.49 16.50 -9.42
N PHE A 283 4.24 15.20 -9.18
CA PHE A 283 3.03 14.52 -9.61
C PHE A 283 1.85 14.90 -8.72
N LEU A 284 2.06 14.94 -7.39
CA LEU A 284 1.05 15.34 -6.41
C LEU A 284 0.64 16.80 -6.57
N ASP A 285 1.58 17.70 -6.89
CA ASP A 285 1.35 19.13 -7.12
C ASP A 285 0.42 19.44 -8.31
N ARG A 286 0.14 18.44 -9.14
CA ARG A 286 -0.82 18.56 -10.25
C ARG A 286 -2.27 18.38 -9.84
N PHE A 287 -2.52 17.98 -8.60
CA PHE A 287 -3.89 17.92 -8.07
C PHE A 287 -4.27 19.26 -7.44
N ASP A 288 -5.25 19.92 -8.03
CA ASP A 288 -5.76 21.23 -7.54
C ASP A 288 -6.30 21.14 -6.11
N PHE A 289 -6.91 20.00 -5.77
CA PHE A 289 -7.53 19.77 -4.47
C PHE A 289 -7.03 18.49 -3.82
N THR A 290 -6.64 18.60 -2.56
CA THR A 290 -6.37 17.45 -1.70
C THR A 290 -7.41 17.41 -0.58
N ILE A 291 -8.06 16.26 -0.41
CA ILE A 291 -9.10 16.01 0.59
C ILE A 291 -8.65 14.86 1.48
N GLU A 292 -8.70 15.06 2.79
CA GLU A 292 -8.54 14.00 3.78
C GLU A 292 -9.91 13.53 4.24
N GLN A 293 -10.21 12.25 3.97
CA GLN A 293 -11.47 11.61 4.32
C GLN A 293 -11.28 10.74 5.55
N ASP A 294 -11.89 11.13 6.66
CA ASP A 294 -11.90 10.35 7.90
C ASP A 294 -12.98 9.27 7.87
N TYR A 295 -13.22 8.59 8.99
CA TYR A 295 -14.39 7.75 9.18
C TYR A 295 -15.63 8.62 9.45
N ALA A 296 -16.80 8.05 9.14
CA ALA A 296 -18.07 8.76 9.32
C ALA A 296 -18.31 9.10 10.81
N PRO A 297 -18.86 10.29 11.12
CA PRO A 297 -19.31 10.61 12.48
C PRO A 297 -20.29 9.54 13.02
N LYS A 298 -20.27 9.30 14.34
CA LYS A 298 -21.10 8.26 15.02
C LYS A 298 -22.52 8.15 14.51
N ALA A 299 -23.23 9.26 14.50
CA ALA A 299 -24.63 9.28 14.08
C ALA A 299 -24.79 8.87 12.59
N THR A 300 -23.84 9.24 11.76
CA THR A 300 -23.82 8.88 10.34
C THR A 300 -23.46 7.42 10.15
N GLU A 301 -22.43 6.93 10.83
CA GLU A 301 -22.01 5.52 10.76
C GLU A 301 -23.13 4.60 11.26
N LYS A 302 -23.77 4.92 12.39
CA LYS A 302 -24.97 4.22 12.87
C LYS A 302 -26.06 4.16 11.80
N LYS A 303 -26.34 5.30 11.15
CA LYS A 303 -27.34 5.36 10.07
C LYS A 303 -26.96 4.48 8.87
N ILE A 304 -25.68 4.41 8.52
CA ILE A 304 -25.18 3.51 7.47
C ILE A 304 -25.46 2.06 7.87
N LEU A 305 -25.09 1.67 9.10
CA LEU A 305 -25.29 0.30 9.58
C LEU A 305 -26.76 -0.09 9.63
N LEU A 306 -27.63 0.78 10.13
CA LEU A 306 -29.08 0.53 10.17
C LEU A 306 -29.67 0.33 8.77
N LYS A 307 -29.26 1.13 7.78
CA LYS A 307 -29.69 0.92 6.39
C LYS A 307 -29.18 -0.41 5.82
N LYS A 308 -27.95 -0.82 6.16
CA LYS A 308 -27.41 -2.13 5.75
C LYS A 308 -28.14 -3.27 6.43
N MET A 309 -28.40 -3.17 7.73
CA MET A 309 -29.22 -4.13 8.46
C MET A 309 -30.61 -4.28 7.89
N ALA A 310 -31.26 -3.16 7.55
CA ALA A 310 -32.57 -3.16 6.89
C ALA A 310 -32.53 -3.89 5.54
N LYS A 311 -31.48 -3.66 4.73
CA LYS A 311 -31.28 -4.39 3.46
C LYS A 311 -31.12 -5.89 3.66
N PHE A 312 -30.51 -6.31 4.78
CA PHE A 312 -30.32 -7.72 5.10
C PHE A 312 -31.51 -8.34 5.86
N GLY A 313 -32.55 -7.55 6.16
CA GLY A 313 -33.78 -8.03 6.77
C GLY A 313 -33.73 -8.20 8.30
N LYS A 314 -32.68 -7.75 8.98
CA LYS A 314 -32.56 -7.85 10.44
C LYS A 314 -31.99 -6.55 11.02
N VAL A 315 -32.90 -5.73 11.57
CA VAL A 315 -32.56 -4.42 12.15
C VAL A 315 -32.44 -4.53 13.66
N ASP A 316 -31.38 -4.00 14.22
CA ASP A 316 -31.13 -3.92 15.67
C ASP A 316 -30.42 -2.60 15.97
N ASP A 317 -31.17 -1.64 16.52
CA ASP A 317 -30.67 -0.29 16.80
C ASP A 317 -29.59 -0.26 17.88
N VAL A 318 -29.76 -1.11 18.92
CA VAL A 318 -28.81 -1.23 20.02
C VAL A 318 -27.50 -1.85 19.53
N PHE A 319 -27.60 -2.88 18.71
CA PHE A 319 -26.41 -3.51 18.13
C PHE A 319 -25.67 -2.54 17.20
N ALA A 320 -26.38 -1.77 16.39
CA ALA A 320 -25.76 -0.76 15.54
C ALA A 320 -25.01 0.31 16.36
N ASP A 321 -25.57 0.76 17.48
CA ASP A 321 -24.92 1.72 18.37
C ASP A 321 -23.68 1.11 19.05
N ASN A 322 -23.79 -0.11 19.54
CA ASN A 322 -22.66 -0.84 20.15
C ASN A 322 -21.53 -1.07 19.17
N LEU A 323 -21.81 -1.39 17.89
CA LEU A 323 -20.82 -1.55 16.84
C LEU A 323 -20.05 -0.25 16.58
N VAL A 324 -20.73 0.88 16.54
CA VAL A 324 -20.09 2.19 16.34
C VAL A 324 -19.18 2.54 17.52
N ARG A 325 -19.66 2.35 18.76
CA ARG A 325 -18.83 2.59 19.96
C ARG A 325 -17.60 1.69 19.99
N TRP A 326 -17.77 0.41 19.65
CA TRP A 326 -16.68 -0.54 19.55
C TRP A 326 -15.62 -0.12 18.51
N ALA A 327 -16.07 0.26 17.32
CA ALA A 327 -15.16 0.73 16.28
C ALA A 327 -14.38 1.99 16.69
N GLU A 328 -15.01 2.92 17.40
CA GLU A 328 -14.33 4.13 17.90
C GLU A 328 -13.22 3.81 18.91
N ILE A 329 -13.50 2.92 19.89
CA ILE A 329 -12.48 2.53 20.87
C ILE A 329 -11.29 1.90 20.17
N ILE A 330 -11.53 1.03 19.18
CA ILE A 330 -10.45 0.36 18.46
C ILE A 330 -9.69 1.37 17.58
N ARG A 331 -10.39 2.30 16.91
CA ARG A 331 -9.76 3.34 16.09
C ARG A 331 -8.90 4.29 16.94
N ALA A 332 -9.38 4.71 18.11
CA ALA A 332 -8.58 5.50 19.04
C ALA A 332 -7.33 4.74 19.48
N SER A 333 -7.47 3.46 19.85
CA SER A 333 -6.32 2.61 20.21
C SER A 333 -5.32 2.43 19.05
N TYR A 334 -5.82 2.40 17.81
CA TYR A 334 -4.97 2.35 16.62
C TYR A 334 -4.22 3.68 16.38
N GLU A 335 -4.87 4.83 16.57
CA GLU A 335 -4.25 6.16 16.46
C GLU A 335 -3.17 6.36 17.54
N ASP A 336 -3.42 5.86 18.76
CA ASP A 336 -2.48 5.88 19.87
C ASP A 336 -1.35 4.83 19.75
N ASN A 337 -1.29 4.07 18.63
CA ASN A 337 -0.35 2.97 18.39
C ASN A 337 -0.40 1.83 19.44
N ALA A 338 -1.52 1.69 20.15
CA ALA A 338 -1.76 0.58 21.07
C ALA A 338 -2.23 -0.69 20.34
N LEU A 339 -2.78 -0.55 19.14
CA LEU A 339 -3.17 -1.64 18.24
C LEU A 339 -2.62 -1.38 16.83
N ASP A 340 -2.21 -2.45 16.16
CA ASP A 340 -1.75 -2.39 14.76
C ASP A 340 -2.88 -2.64 13.75
N GLU A 341 -4.05 -3.03 14.22
CA GLU A 341 -5.22 -3.37 13.40
C GLU A 341 -6.40 -2.44 13.69
N ILE A 342 -7.20 -2.18 12.64
CA ILE A 342 -8.33 -1.25 12.71
C ILE A 342 -9.65 -1.90 12.30
N ILE A 343 -10.75 -1.44 12.88
CA ILE A 343 -12.10 -1.80 12.45
C ILE A 343 -12.65 -0.72 11.51
N THR A 344 -12.75 -1.05 10.24
CA THR A 344 -13.25 -0.17 9.19
C THR A 344 -14.79 -0.20 9.10
N THR A 345 -15.40 0.85 8.54
CA THR A 345 -16.86 0.85 8.25
C THR A 345 -17.25 -0.33 7.34
N ARG A 346 -16.40 -0.69 6.36
CA ARG A 346 -16.60 -1.88 5.52
C ARG A 346 -16.70 -3.17 6.33
N ARG A 347 -15.89 -3.31 7.39
CA ARG A 347 -15.96 -4.45 8.29
C ARG A 347 -17.23 -4.46 9.11
N LEU A 348 -17.66 -3.30 9.63
CA LEU A 348 -18.92 -3.17 10.35
C LEU A 348 -20.11 -3.57 9.46
N GLU A 349 -20.10 -3.20 8.18
CA GLU A 349 -21.12 -3.69 7.22
C GLU A 349 -21.09 -5.22 7.08
N GLY A 350 -19.88 -5.83 7.11
CA GLY A 350 -19.70 -7.28 7.13
C GLY A 350 -20.29 -7.92 8.39
N VAL A 351 -20.10 -7.30 9.56
CA VAL A 351 -20.72 -7.74 10.83
C VAL A 351 -22.23 -7.69 10.75
N CYS A 352 -22.80 -6.61 10.20
CA CYS A 352 -24.26 -6.52 9.99
C CYS A 352 -24.79 -7.66 9.12
N LYS A 353 -24.06 -8.04 8.07
CA LYS A 353 -24.40 -9.17 7.19
C LYS A 353 -24.30 -10.49 7.94
N ALA A 354 -23.23 -10.72 8.69
CA ALA A 354 -23.05 -11.93 9.50
C ALA A 354 -24.16 -12.06 10.56
N PHE A 355 -24.51 -10.97 11.24
CA PHE A 355 -25.63 -10.92 12.19
C PHE A 355 -26.96 -11.28 11.55
N ALA A 356 -27.23 -10.83 10.33
CA ALA A 356 -28.44 -11.21 9.62
C ALA A 356 -28.49 -12.71 9.28
N ILE A 357 -27.32 -13.32 8.98
CA ILE A 357 -27.22 -14.73 8.61
C ILE A 357 -27.29 -15.64 9.85
N PHE A 358 -26.48 -15.37 10.88
CA PHE A 358 -26.31 -16.26 12.02
C PHE A 358 -27.26 -15.95 13.19
N GLY A 359 -27.76 -14.73 13.27
CA GLY A 359 -28.69 -14.33 14.32
C GLY A 359 -28.06 -13.97 15.65
N ASP A 360 -26.78 -14.26 15.84
CA ASP A 360 -26.01 -14.02 17.05
C ASP A 360 -25.02 -12.86 16.87
N ARG A 361 -25.02 -11.91 17.84
CA ARG A 361 -24.16 -10.72 17.79
C ARG A 361 -22.69 -11.08 18.00
N MET A 362 -22.40 -11.95 18.96
CA MET A 362 -21.03 -12.31 19.30
C MET A 362 -20.40 -13.16 18.19
N GLU A 363 -21.15 -14.06 17.57
CA GLU A 363 -20.66 -14.84 16.44
C GLU A 363 -20.31 -13.94 15.27
N ALA A 364 -21.14 -12.92 14.98
CA ALA A 364 -20.86 -11.94 13.94
C ALA A 364 -19.59 -11.13 14.22
N ILE A 365 -19.35 -10.74 15.49
CA ILE A 365 -18.12 -10.06 15.91
C ILE A 365 -16.90 -10.99 15.78
N LYS A 366 -17.00 -12.23 16.30
CA LYS A 366 -15.92 -13.23 16.19
C LYS A 366 -15.47 -13.43 14.74
N MET A 367 -16.40 -13.58 13.80
CA MET A 367 -16.09 -13.68 12.37
C MET A 367 -15.36 -12.46 11.81
N CYS A 368 -15.70 -11.27 12.28
CA CYS A 368 -15.05 -10.03 11.85
C CYS A 368 -13.57 -9.97 12.26
N VAL A 369 -13.24 -10.45 13.47
CA VAL A 369 -11.91 -10.34 14.07
C VAL A 369 -11.04 -11.59 13.87
N SER A 370 -11.58 -12.68 13.30
CA SER A 370 -10.89 -13.99 13.20
C SER A 370 -9.59 -13.97 12.40
N ARG A 371 -9.38 -12.97 11.52
CA ARG A 371 -8.13 -12.85 10.75
C ARG A 371 -6.96 -12.25 11.56
N PHE A 372 -7.25 -11.62 12.69
CA PHE A 372 -6.24 -10.96 13.52
C PHE A 372 -5.49 -11.99 14.36
N ASP A 373 -4.30 -11.60 14.82
CA ASP A 373 -3.57 -12.42 15.80
C ASP A 373 -4.37 -12.60 17.08
N GLU A 374 -4.02 -13.63 17.84
CA GLU A 374 -4.80 -14.04 19.02
C GLU A 374 -4.95 -12.93 20.06
N LEU A 375 -3.88 -12.18 20.33
CA LEU A 375 -3.88 -11.13 21.36
C LEU A 375 -4.78 -9.96 20.94
N THR A 376 -4.64 -9.50 19.71
CA THR A 376 -5.47 -8.42 19.11
C THR A 376 -6.93 -8.86 19.07
N ARG A 377 -7.19 -10.09 18.62
CA ARG A 377 -8.53 -10.67 18.56
C ARG A 377 -9.21 -10.68 19.92
N GLN A 378 -8.52 -11.21 20.95
CA GLN A 378 -9.07 -11.27 22.28
C GLN A 378 -9.32 -9.87 22.85
N GLY A 379 -8.39 -8.94 22.70
CA GLY A 379 -8.57 -7.55 23.14
C GLY A 379 -9.79 -6.87 22.50
N MET A 380 -10.02 -7.11 21.20
CA MET A 380 -11.19 -6.59 20.51
C MET A 380 -12.50 -7.22 20.97
N LEU A 381 -12.51 -8.53 21.25
CA LEU A 381 -13.67 -9.23 21.82
C LEU A 381 -13.99 -8.75 23.21
N ASP A 382 -12.99 -8.59 24.07
CA ASP A 382 -13.14 -8.09 25.44
C ASP A 382 -13.67 -6.64 25.46
N ALA A 383 -13.19 -5.81 24.51
CA ALA A 383 -13.73 -4.46 24.35
C ALA A 383 -15.21 -4.48 23.97
N TYR A 384 -15.62 -5.40 23.08
CA TYR A 384 -17.02 -5.51 22.68
C TYR A 384 -17.92 -6.01 23.82
N THR A 385 -17.49 -7.03 24.57
CA THR A 385 -18.28 -7.57 25.71
C THR A 385 -18.54 -6.55 26.82
N LYS A 386 -17.63 -5.58 26.99
CA LYS A 386 -17.82 -4.47 27.94
C LYS A 386 -18.85 -3.44 27.46
N ILE A 387 -19.10 -3.37 26.14
CA ILE A 387 -20.06 -2.43 25.55
C ILE A 387 -21.46 -3.04 25.49
N ASP A 388 -21.58 -4.31 25.13
CA ASP A 388 -22.84 -5.01 24.91
C ASP A 388 -23.23 -5.87 26.12
N ALA A 389 -24.04 -5.32 27.00
CA ALA A 389 -24.52 -6.02 28.20
C ALA A 389 -25.46 -7.21 27.88
N GLN A 390 -25.95 -7.35 26.64
CA GLN A 390 -26.82 -8.46 26.22
C GLN A 390 -26.04 -9.67 25.70
N VAL A 391 -24.73 -9.49 25.48
CA VAL A 391 -23.86 -10.59 25.13
C VAL A 391 -23.36 -11.22 26.41
N SER A 392 -23.83 -12.41 26.72
CA SER A 392 -23.26 -13.19 27.82
C SER A 392 -21.75 -13.33 27.62
N PRO A 393 -20.91 -13.18 28.66
CA PRO A 393 -19.52 -13.59 28.56
C PRO A 393 -19.52 -15.00 28.02
N VAL A 394 -18.74 -15.24 26.97
CA VAL A 394 -18.64 -16.50 26.20
C VAL A 394 -18.90 -17.67 27.12
N ASP A 395 -19.97 -18.43 26.87
CA ASP A 395 -20.22 -19.67 27.58
C ASP A 395 -18.95 -20.53 27.47
N ALA A 396 -18.31 -20.72 28.60
CA ALA A 396 -17.10 -21.54 28.77
C ALA A 396 -17.39 -23.05 28.58
N THR A 397 -18.43 -23.41 27.80
CA THR A 397 -18.93 -24.77 27.62
C THR A 397 -18.51 -25.48 26.34
N GLN A 398 -17.56 -24.93 25.56
CA GLN A 398 -17.02 -25.66 24.40
C GLN A 398 -15.50 -25.89 24.48
N ASN A 399 -15.02 -26.24 25.54
CA ASN A 399 -13.82 -26.98 25.95
C ASN A 399 -13.38 -26.47 27.33
N PRO A 400 -13.45 -27.26 28.38
CA PRO A 400 -12.99 -26.83 29.69
C PRO A 400 -11.47 -26.55 29.76
N GLU A 401 -10.72 -26.89 28.70
CA GLU A 401 -9.27 -26.71 28.64
C GLU A 401 -8.83 -25.40 27.94
N ASP A 402 -9.69 -24.74 27.14
CA ASP A 402 -9.35 -23.50 26.42
C ASP A 402 -9.91 -22.21 27.08
N ALA A 403 -10.69 -22.32 28.16
CA ALA A 403 -11.43 -21.21 28.77
C ALA A 403 -10.68 -20.49 29.90
N ALA A 404 -9.36 -20.57 29.96
CA ALA A 404 -8.56 -19.84 30.94
C ALA A 404 -7.92 -18.57 30.32
N GLY A 405 -8.74 -17.56 30.03
CA GLY A 405 -8.29 -16.16 29.99
C GLY A 405 -7.74 -15.77 31.39
N PRO A 406 -6.95 -14.67 31.50
CA PRO A 406 -6.36 -14.27 32.77
C PRO A 406 -7.46 -14.04 33.81
N GLN A 407 -7.66 -15.03 34.68
CA GLN A 407 -8.54 -14.93 35.84
C GLN A 407 -7.98 -13.84 36.77
N PRO A 408 -8.83 -13.11 37.49
CA PRO A 408 -8.36 -12.20 38.54
C PRO A 408 -7.42 -12.94 39.47
N TYR A 409 -6.37 -12.28 39.91
CA TYR A 409 -5.35 -12.81 40.86
C TYR A 409 -6.02 -13.52 42.06
N ASP A 410 -5.99 -14.83 42.01
CA ASP A 410 -6.38 -15.67 43.16
C ASP A 410 -5.10 -16.13 43.84
N ALA A 411 -4.77 -15.48 44.95
CA ALA A 411 -3.60 -15.79 45.78
C ALA A 411 -3.58 -17.24 46.31
N SER A 412 -4.67 -18.01 46.17
CA SER A 412 -4.77 -19.39 46.62
C SER A 412 -4.17 -20.43 45.66
N ARG A 413 -3.80 -20.04 44.42
CA ARG A 413 -3.18 -20.93 43.43
C ARG A 413 -1.73 -20.57 43.14
N ALA A 414 -0.87 -20.91 44.08
CA ALA A 414 0.58 -20.79 43.89
C ALA A 414 1.13 -21.91 42.96
N TYR A 415 2.15 -21.61 42.17
CA TYR A 415 2.88 -22.64 41.43
C TYR A 415 3.60 -23.57 42.41
N THR A 416 3.54 -24.87 42.13
CA THR A 416 4.33 -25.83 42.89
C THR A 416 5.80 -25.75 42.47
N ALA A 417 6.70 -26.15 43.36
CA ALA A 417 8.12 -26.24 43.04
C ALA A 417 8.37 -27.13 41.81
N ASP A 418 7.60 -28.20 41.64
CA ASP A 418 7.67 -29.12 40.53
C ASP A 418 7.29 -28.45 39.19
N GLN A 419 6.28 -27.59 39.19
CA GLN A 419 5.89 -26.84 37.97
C GLN A 419 6.98 -25.88 37.53
N ILE A 420 7.70 -25.29 38.46
CA ILE A 420 8.83 -24.41 38.19
C ILE A 420 10.04 -25.22 37.73
N ASN A 421 10.39 -26.28 38.45
CA ASN A 421 11.56 -27.11 38.12
C ASN A 421 11.45 -27.80 36.77
N ASN A 422 10.25 -28.21 36.38
CA ASN A 422 9.98 -28.87 35.12
C ASN A 422 9.65 -27.88 33.97
N ALA A 423 9.65 -26.57 34.22
CA ALA A 423 9.38 -25.59 33.21
C ALA A 423 10.56 -25.45 32.21
N LYS A 424 10.26 -25.36 30.95
CA LYS A 424 11.26 -25.03 29.89
C LYS A 424 11.79 -23.61 30.05
N VAL A 425 10.94 -22.70 30.43
CA VAL A 425 11.21 -21.27 30.60
C VAL A 425 10.14 -20.67 31.51
N LEU A 426 10.48 -19.65 32.27
CA LEU A 426 9.52 -18.82 32.99
C LEU A 426 9.44 -17.48 32.29
N TRP A 427 8.26 -17.12 31.77
CA TRP A 427 8.02 -15.82 31.13
C TRP A 427 7.76 -14.74 32.16
N LEU A 428 8.44 -13.61 32.05
CA LEU A 428 8.24 -12.42 32.89
C LEU A 428 7.07 -11.61 32.36
N MET A 429 5.90 -11.74 32.92
CA MET A 429 4.65 -11.24 32.35
C MET A 429 4.47 -9.73 32.54
N SER A 430 4.99 -9.13 33.61
CA SER A 430 4.85 -7.70 33.90
C SER A 430 6.11 -6.87 33.60
N ALA A 431 7.15 -7.48 33.00
CA ALA A 431 8.36 -6.75 32.60
C ALA A 431 8.07 -5.74 31.47
N LYS A 432 8.10 -4.46 31.80
CA LYS A 432 7.87 -3.37 30.84
C LYS A 432 9.14 -3.03 30.03
N TYR A 433 8.98 -2.25 28.97
CA TYR A 433 10.12 -1.80 28.17
C TYR A 433 11.15 -0.99 28.97
N GLU A 434 10.72 -0.29 30.01
CA GLU A 434 11.57 0.47 30.92
C GLU A 434 12.50 -0.44 31.74
N ASP A 435 12.05 -1.65 32.08
CA ASP A 435 12.79 -2.63 32.87
C ASP A 435 13.85 -3.41 32.07
N ARG A 436 13.91 -3.22 30.74
CA ARG A 436 14.73 -4.05 29.84
C ARG A 436 16.21 -4.13 30.20
N VAL A 437 16.77 -3.05 30.74
CA VAL A 437 18.20 -2.99 31.12
C VAL A 437 18.43 -3.83 32.34
N ASP A 438 17.60 -3.68 33.35
CA ASP A 438 17.71 -4.39 34.62
C ASP A 438 17.46 -5.89 34.45
N VAL A 439 16.39 -6.24 33.71
CA VAL A 439 16.01 -7.62 33.42
C VAL A 439 17.10 -8.34 32.61
N LYS A 440 17.67 -7.66 31.59
CA LYS A 440 18.79 -8.19 30.81
C LYS A 440 20.06 -8.37 31.63
N ASN A 441 20.43 -7.38 32.42
CA ASN A 441 21.62 -7.41 33.25
C ASN A 441 21.53 -8.49 34.36
N SER A 442 20.31 -8.81 34.77
CA SER A 442 20.04 -9.90 35.73
C SER A 442 20.02 -11.29 35.06
N GLY A 443 20.27 -11.39 33.77
CA GLY A 443 20.45 -12.64 33.04
C GLY A 443 19.26 -13.16 32.28
N ALA A 444 18.12 -12.46 32.26
CA ALA A 444 16.98 -12.86 31.45
C ALA A 444 17.30 -12.71 29.93
N LYS A 445 16.70 -13.57 29.13
CA LYS A 445 16.86 -13.57 27.68
C LYS A 445 15.58 -13.09 27.01
N TRP A 446 15.74 -12.21 26.04
CA TRP A 446 14.62 -11.79 25.20
C TRP A 446 14.31 -12.84 24.13
N ASP A 447 13.07 -13.27 24.06
CA ASP A 447 12.56 -14.12 23.00
C ASP A 447 11.77 -13.27 21.99
N ALA A 448 12.32 -13.14 20.78
CA ALA A 448 11.71 -12.32 19.73
C ALA A 448 10.42 -12.93 19.16
N GLY A 449 10.27 -14.26 19.19
CA GLY A 449 9.08 -14.96 18.71
C GLY A 449 7.89 -14.75 19.64
N ASN A 450 8.12 -14.84 20.95
CA ASN A 450 7.09 -14.64 21.97
C ASN A 450 7.00 -13.19 22.47
N LYS A 451 7.91 -12.30 22.00
CA LYS A 451 8.01 -10.89 22.42
C LYS A 451 8.03 -10.73 23.94
N ARG A 452 8.79 -11.58 24.64
CA ARG A 452 8.84 -11.63 26.10
C ARG A 452 10.23 -11.91 26.63
N TRP A 453 10.48 -11.48 27.86
CA TRP A 453 11.66 -11.87 28.63
C TRP A 453 11.42 -13.21 29.30
N GLY A 454 12.41 -14.09 29.23
CA GLY A 454 12.36 -15.41 29.84
C GLY A 454 13.57 -15.68 30.73
N ILE A 455 13.34 -16.43 31.80
CA ILE A 455 14.36 -16.93 32.68
C ILE A 455 14.25 -18.46 32.82
N THR A 456 15.34 -19.11 33.19
CA THR A 456 15.35 -20.54 33.50
C THR A 456 14.87 -20.80 34.95
N PRO A 457 14.39 -22.00 35.25
CA PRO A 457 14.07 -22.40 36.65
C PRO A 457 15.23 -22.12 37.62
N ASN A 458 16.45 -22.41 37.21
CA ASN A 458 17.63 -22.20 38.07
C ASN A 458 17.86 -20.70 38.34
N GLN A 459 17.71 -19.83 37.35
CA GLN A 459 17.80 -18.38 37.57
C GLN A 459 16.69 -17.88 38.47
N TYR A 460 15.49 -18.45 38.40
CA TYR A 460 14.40 -18.12 39.27
C TYR A 460 14.74 -18.43 40.74
N TRP A 461 15.20 -19.64 41.04
CA TRP A 461 15.56 -20.07 42.40
C TRP A 461 16.76 -19.29 42.98
N THR A 462 17.66 -18.82 42.11
CA THR A 462 18.84 -18.05 42.53
C THR A 462 18.47 -16.68 43.11
N ASN A 463 17.38 -16.04 42.58
CA ASN A 463 16.99 -14.70 43.04
C ASN A 463 15.47 -14.49 42.94
N GLN A 464 14.69 -15.26 43.66
CA GLN A 464 13.22 -15.17 43.69
C GLN A 464 12.67 -13.77 43.95
N PRO A 465 13.19 -12.97 44.93
CA PRO A 465 12.63 -11.66 45.20
C PRO A 465 12.70 -10.72 44.03
N LEU A 466 13.76 -10.83 43.19
CA LEU A 466 13.91 -10.04 42.00
C LEU A 466 12.87 -10.43 40.91
N TRP A 467 12.74 -11.75 40.67
CA TRP A 467 11.92 -12.26 39.61
C TRP A 467 10.42 -12.18 39.89
N ASN A 468 10.02 -12.35 41.17
CA ASN A 468 8.61 -12.22 41.57
C ASN A 468 8.04 -10.83 41.27
N LYS A 469 8.88 -9.78 41.23
CA LYS A 469 8.49 -8.44 40.81
C LYS A 469 7.91 -8.41 39.38
N TYR A 470 8.34 -9.33 38.52
CA TYR A 470 7.96 -9.38 37.10
C TYR A 470 6.96 -10.50 36.77
N GLU A 471 6.29 -11.05 37.76
CA GLU A 471 5.27 -12.11 37.64
C GLU A 471 5.72 -13.28 36.73
N PRO A 472 6.72 -14.07 37.15
CA PRO A 472 7.23 -15.17 36.32
C PRO A 472 6.18 -16.28 36.22
N ARG A 473 5.90 -16.73 34.99
CA ARG A 473 4.98 -17.85 34.75
C ARG A 473 5.70 -19.01 34.06
N PRO A 474 5.69 -20.20 34.65
CA PRO A 474 6.32 -21.38 34.10
C PRO A 474 5.60 -21.86 32.84
N VAL A 475 6.36 -22.32 31.85
CA VAL A 475 5.88 -22.90 30.59
C VAL A 475 6.30 -24.36 30.57
N ASP A 476 5.36 -25.26 30.30
CA ASP A 476 5.61 -26.69 30.21
C ASP A 476 6.43 -27.07 28.96
N MET A 477 6.78 -28.36 28.87
CA MET A 477 7.54 -28.88 27.74
C MET A 477 6.79 -28.78 26.38
N ASN A 478 5.47 -28.61 26.43
CA ASN A 478 4.59 -28.46 25.26
C ASN A 478 4.36 -26.99 24.88
N GLY A 479 4.99 -26.06 25.59
CA GLY A 479 4.87 -24.62 25.32
C GLY A 479 3.63 -23.95 25.93
N ARG A 480 2.88 -24.65 26.78
CA ARG A 480 1.71 -24.10 27.48
C ARG A 480 2.14 -23.39 28.76
N ILE A 481 1.59 -22.18 28.96
CA ILE A 481 1.81 -21.43 30.19
C ILE A 481 0.99 -22.09 31.29
N ALA A 482 1.63 -22.46 32.39
CA ALA A 482 0.92 -23.04 33.54
C ALA A 482 -0.07 -22.02 34.13
N VAL A 483 -1.29 -22.45 34.36
CA VAL A 483 -2.31 -21.63 35.00
C VAL A 483 -2.09 -21.71 36.52
N GLY A 484 -1.54 -20.65 37.09
CA GLY A 484 -1.28 -20.57 38.52
C GLY A 484 -0.61 -19.23 38.86
N LEU A 485 -0.70 -18.78 40.07
CA LEU A 485 -0.39 -17.42 40.49
C LEU A 485 0.53 -17.41 41.71
N GLY A 486 1.82 -17.29 41.41
CA GLY A 486 2.83 -17.16 42.47
C GLY A 486 3.17 -18.48 43.16
N LEU A 487 4.25 -18.48 43.94
CA LEU A 487 4.66 -19.59 44.77
C LEU A 487 3.90 -19.57 46.09
N ALA A 488 3.61 -20.76 46.63
CA ALA A 488 3.31 -20.90 48.05
C ALA A 488 4.49 -20.33 48.85
N GLU A 489 4.21 -19.63 49.96
CA GLU A 489 5.21 -18.91 50.79
C GLU A 489 6.39 -19.77 51.28
N ASN A 490 6.33 -21.10 51.13
CA ASN A 490 7.34 -22.06 51.59
C ASN A 490 7.88 -23.00 50.49
N ALA A 491 7.72 -22.71 49.21
CA ALA A 491 8.27 -23.57 48.17
C ALA A 491 9.80 -23.48 48.14
N GLN A 492 10.47 -24.63 48.28
CA GLN A 492 11.92 -24.75 48.18
C GLN A 492 12.35 -25.47 46.90
N PRO A 493 13.56 -25.20 46.35
CA PRO A 493 14.09 -25.94 45.22
C PRO A 493 14.20 -27.43 45.57
N ALA A 494 13.90 -28.31 44.60
CA ALA A 494 14.18 -29.74 44.76
C ALA A 494 15.68 -29.91 45.00
N THR A 495 16.04 -30.56 46.09
CA THR A 495 17.41 -31.02 46.34
C THR A 495 17.80 -32.00 45.23
N VAL A 496 18.81 -31.68 44.45
CA VAL A 496 19.41 -32.54 43.40
C VAL A 496 20.12 -33.72 44.07
#